data_4cc4a9ba48a74aa773c52f98cdd2ec27
#
_entry.id   4cc4a9ba48a74aa773c52f98cdd2ec27
#
_cell.length_a   1.000
_cell.length_b   1.000
_cell.length_c   1.000
_cell.angle_alpha   90.00
_cell.angle_beta   90.00
_cell.angle_gamma   90.00
#
_symmetry.space_group_name_H-M   'P 1'
#
loop_
_entity.id
_entity.type
_entity.pdbx_description
1 polymer ?
#
loop_
_entity_poly.entity_id
_entity_poly.type
_entity_poly.pdbx_seq_one_letter_code
_entity_poly.pdbx_strand_id
1 'polypeptide(L)'
;MPFSDEVLARLDADAAQIIALYPRSRSALIPLLHLVQSEEGYVSADGIEFCAAKLGLTEADVTGVVSFYTMYKRRPVGEYHVGVCTNTVCGVLGGNQILAELHEHLGVGDDETTPDGRVSLEHLECNAACVYAPVMMVNWEFFDNMTPQSARKLTDDLRAGNQVTPTRGPGRLVTWREAARILAGFNDDQALRSEERRVGKECRP
;
A
#
# COMPACT_ATOMS: atom_id res chain seq x y z
N MET A 1 -18.01 11.37 -0.29
CA MET A 1 -18.95 11.80 -1.38
C MET A 1 -19.19 10.58 -2.25
N PRO A 2 -20.42 10.31 -2.69
CA PRO A 2 -20.71 9.14 -3.51
C PRO A 2 -19.88 9.18 -4.80
N PHE A 3 -19.51 8.02 -5.30
CA PHE A 3 -18.81 7.90 -6.58
C PHE A 3 -19.63 8.53 -7.71
N SER A 4 -18.97 9.16 -8.67
CA SER A 4 -19.67 9.61 -9.90
C SER A 4 -20.13 8.42 -10.73
N ASP A 5 -21.13 8.60 -11.58
CA ASP A 5 -21.66 7.53 -12.43
C ASP A 5 -20.57 6.92 -13.33
N GLU A 6 -19.60 7.71 -13.79
CA GLU A 6 -18.47 7.23 -14.58
C GLU A 6 -17.54 6.33 -13.78
N VAL A 7 -17.24 6.73 -12.53
CA VAL A 7 -16.40 5.93 -11.61
C VAL A 7 -17.11 4.65 -11.25
N LEU A 8 -18.42 4.70 -10.94
CA LEU A 8 -19.22 3.51 -10.64
C LEU A 8 -19.25 2.53 -11.81
N ALA A 9 -19.45 3.01 -13.03
CA ALA A 9 -19.46 2.14 -14.20
C ALA A 9 -18.12 1.41 -14.41
N ARG A 10 -17.00 2.10 -14.15
CA ARG A 10 -15.66 1.50 -14.20
C ARG A 10 -15.45 0.49 -13.07
N LEU A 11 -15.79 0.87 -11.84
CA LEU A 11 -15.70 -0.02 -10.67
C LEU A 11 -16.55 -1.27 -10.86
N ASP A 12 -17.75 -1.14 -11.43
CA ASP A 12 -18.65 -2.27 -11.70
C ASP A 12 -18.04 -3.25 -12.69
N ALA A 13 -17.46 -2.76 -13.78
CA ALA A 13 -16.81 -3.58 -14.79
C ALA A 13 -15.59 -4.33 -14.22
N ASP A 14 -14.75 -3.64 -13.45
CA ASP A 14 -13.58 -4.20 -12.81
C ASP A 14 -13.96 -5.20 -11.70
N ALA A 15 -14.96 -4.87 -10.89
CA ALA A 15 -15.47 -5.76 -9.84
C ALA A 15 -16.02 -7.06 -10.40
N ALA A 16 -16.73 -7.01 -11.53
CA ALA A 16 -17.24 -8.21 -12.19
C ALA A 16 -16.10 -9.14 -12.65
N GLN A 17 -15.00 -8.58 -13.17
CA GLN A 17 -13.81 -9.36 -13.55
C GLN A 17 -13.16 -10.02 -12.34
N ILE A 18 -12.99 -9.28 -11.24
CA ILE A 18 -12.42 -9.83 -10.00
C ILE A 18 -13.29 -10.95 -9.44
N ILE A 19 -14.60 -10.74 -9.31
CA ILE A 19 -15.52 -11.71 -8.73
C ILE A 19 -15.52 -13.00 -9.54
N ALA A 20 -15.43 -12.91 -10.86
CA ALA A 20 -15.41 -14.09 -11.75
C ALA A 20 -14.20 -15.01 -11.53
N LEU A 21 -13.12 -14.53 -10.87
CA LEU A 21 -11.95 -15.36 -10.56
C LEU A 21 -12.15 -16.28 -9.36
N TYR A 22 -13.23 -16.09 -8.58
CA TYR A 22 -13.45 -16.81 -7.33
C TYR A 22 -14.69 -17.69 -7.38
N PRO A 23 -14.61 -18.97 -6.92
CA PRO A 23 -15.77 -19.85 -6.81
C PRO A 23 -16.88 -19.32 -5.87
N ARG A 24 -16.51 -18.50 -4.89
CA ARG A 24 -17.42 -17.85 -3.95
C ARG A 24 -17.18 -16.35 -4.01
N SER A 25 -18.22 -15.56 -4.27
CA SER A 25 -18.15 -14.10 -4.37
C SER A 25 -17.49 -13.45 -3.14
N ARG A 26 -17.80 -13.94 -1.92
CA ARG A 26 -17.21 -13.43 -0.67
C ARG A 26 -15.66 -13.45 -0.69
N SER A 27 -15.05 -14.38 -1.40
CA SER A 27 -13.58 -14.47 -1.47
C SER A 27 -12.94 -13.34 -2.28
N ALA A 28 -13.72 -12.61 -3.06
CA ALA A 28 -13.28 -11.45 -3.81
C ALA A 28 -13.22 -10.15 -2.96
N LEU A 29 -13.60 -10.19 -1.66
CA LEU A 29 -13.65 -8.99 -0.82
C LEU A 29 -12.30 -8.28 -0.72
N ILE A 30 -11.21 -9.02 -0.50
CA ILE A 30 -9.86 -8.46 -0.38
C ILE A 30 -9.44 -7.67 -1.63
N PRO A 31 -9.45 -8.23 -2.84
CA PRO A 31 -9.10 -7.47 -4.04
C PRO A 31 -10.11 -6.35 -4.36
N LEU A 32 -11.40 -6.50 -4.03
CA LEU A 32 -12.37 -5.42 -4.21
C LEU A 32 -12.09 -4.22 -3.29
N LEU A 33 -11.64 -4.44 -2.07
CA LEU A 33 -11.20 -3.36 -1.18
C LEU A 33 -9.96 -2.64 -1.71
N HIS A 34 -9.02 -3.36 -2.32
CA HIS A 34 -7.91 -2.74 -3.02
C HIS A 34 -8.36 -1.96 -4.25
N LEU A 35 -9.37 -2.46 -4.99
CA LEU A 35 -9.94 -1.74 -6.12
C LEU A 35 -10.53 -0.39 -5.69
N VAL A 36 -11.36 -0.37 -4.64
CA VAL A 36 -11.91 0.87 -4.07
C VAL A 36 -10.79 1.80 -3.60
N GLN A 37 -9.80 1.27 -2.89
CA GLN A 37 -8.65 2.05 -2.41
C GLN A 37 -7.84 2.65 -3.57
N SER A 38 -7.79 2.01 -4.74
CA SER A 38 -7.12 2.56 -5.92
C SER A 38 -7.81 3.79 -6.49
N GLU A 39 -9.13 3.91 -6.30
CA GLU A 39 -9.91 5.06 -6.78
C GLU A 39 -9.82 6.27 -5.82
N GLU A 40 -9.95 6.03 -4.54
CA GLU A 40 -10.06 7.10 -3.53
C GLU A 40 -8.75 7.36 -2.78
N GLY A 41 -7.80 6.42 -2.81
CA GLY A 41 -6.58 6.44 -2.00
C GLY A 41 -6.78 5.89 -0.59
N TYR A 42 -8.01 5.53 -0.22
CA TYR A 42 -8.40 4.90 1.04
C TYR A 42 -9.73 4.16 0.85
N VAL A 43 -10.18 3.42 1.86
CA VAL A 43 -11.49 2.76 1.84
C VAL A 43 -12.50 3.64 2.58
N SER A 44 -13.37 4.31 1.83
CA SER A 44 -14.43 5.17 2.35
C SER A 44 -15.68 4.36 2.78
N ALA A 45 -16.65 5.03 3.39
CA ALA A 45 -17.97 4.45 3.67
C ALA A 45 -18.68 4.03 2.36
N ASP A 46 -18.64 4.88 1.33
CA ASP A 46 -19.21 4.57 0.01
C ASP A 46 -18.53 3.35 -0.63
N GLY A 47 -17.20 3.19 -0.43
CA GLY A 47 -16.46 2.01 -0.87
C GLY A 47 -16.83 0.73 -0.11
N ILE A 48 -17.12 0.84 1.18
CA ILE A 48 -17.63 -0.29 1.99
C ILE A 48 -19.02 -0.71 1.50
N GLU A 49 -19.92 0.25 1.29
CA GLU A 49 -21.25 0.00 0.75
C GLU A 49 -21.19 -0.66 -0.64
N PHE A 50 -20.33 -0.15 -1.53
CA PHE A 50 -20.10 -0.74 -2.83
C PHE A 50 -19.67 -2.21 -2.74
N CYS A 51 -18.66 -2.52 -1.93
CA CYS A 51 -18.18 -3.90 -1.76
C CYS A 51 -19.26 -4.81 -1.16
N ALA A 52 -20.02 -4.33 -0.17
CA ALA A 52 -21.11 -5.05 0.46
C ALA A 52 -22.21 -5.40 -0.57
N ALA A 53 -22.65 -4.42 -1.35
CA ALA A 53 -23.66 -4.61 -2.39
C ALA A 53 -23.21 -5.61 -3.48
N LYS A 54 -21.96 -5.51 -3.96
CA LYS A 54 -21.42 -6.40 -5.01
C LYS A 54 -21.28 -7.86 -4.56
N LEU A 55 -21.03 -8.09 -3.29
CA LEU A 55 -20.79 -9.45 -2.75
C LEU A 55 -21.98 -10.05 -2.00
N GLY A 56 -23.06 -9.29 -1.80
CA GLY A 56 -24.19 -9.71 -0.98
C GLY A 56 -23.82 -9.87 0.50
N LEU A 57 -22.93 -9.00 1.00
CA LEU A 57 -22.49 -8.95 2.39
C LEU A 57 -23.14 -7.78 3.12
N THR A 58 -23.03 -7.78 4.45
CA THR A 58 -23.37 -6.60 5.24
C THR A 58 -22.17 -5.64 5.29
N GLU A 59 -22.43 -4.35 5.47
CA GLU A 59 -21.35 -3.36 5.70
C GLU A 59 -20.52 -3.69 6.95
N ALA A 60 -21.13 -4.31 7.96
CA ALA A 60 -20.43 -4.77 9.15
C ALA A 60 -19.40 -5.89 8.83
N ASP A 61 -19.74 -6.85 7.94
CA ASP A 61 -18.80 -7.88 7.47
C ASP A 61 -17.61 -7.23 6.75
N VAL A 62 -17.88 -6.26 5.87
CA VAL A 62 -16.84 -5.54 5.12
C VAL A 62 -15.97 -4.70 6.05
N THR A 63 -16.58 -3.93 6.95
CA THR A 63 -15.88 -3.11 7.95
C THR A 63 -14.97 -3.95 8.84
N GLY A 64 -15.41 -5.14 9.23
CA GLY A 64 -14.60 -6.08 10.00
C GLY A 64 -13.30 -6.44 9.27
N VAL A 65 -13.35 -6.66 7.95
CA VAL A 65 -12.15 -6.94 7.14
C VAL A 65 -11.27 -5.68 6.99
N VAL A 66 -11.87 -4.53 6.69
CA VAL A 66 -11.13 -3.26 6.55
C VAL A 66 -10.39 -2.88 7.83
N SER A 67 -11.01 -3.12 9.00
CA SER A 67 -10.40 -2.79 10.29
C SER A 67 -9.33 -3.80 10.73
N PHE A 68 -9.35 -5.02 10.23
CA PHE A 68 -8.41 -6.06 10.58
C PHE A 68 -7.09 -5.95 9.81
N TYR A 69 -7.15 -5.65 8.52
CA TYR A 69 -5.97 -5.59 7.65
C TYR A 69 -5.41 -4.18 7.57
N THR A 70 -4.18 -3.96 8.04
CA THR A 70 -3.50 -2.65 8.06
C THR A 70 -3.22 -2.08 6.68
N MET A 71 -3.28 -2.91 5.62
CA MET A 71 -3.14 -2.47 4.24
C MET A 71 -4.31 -1.61 3.75
N TYR A 72 -5.48 -1.70 4.40
CA TYR A 72 -6.61 -0.83 4.08
C TYR A 72 -6.57 0.42 4.95
N LYS A 73 -6.45 1.56 4.31
CA LYS A 73 -6.46 2.85 5.00
C LYS A 73 -7.89 3.39 5.04
N ARG A 74 -8.28 3.95 6.18
CA ARG A 74 -9.61 4.54 6.40
C ARG A 74 -9.60 6.07 6.37
N ARG A 75 -8.44 6.64 6.00
CA ARG A 75 -8.21 8.07 5.82
C ARG A 75 -7.42 8.27 4.53
N PRO A 76 -7.55 9.43 3.89
CA PRO A 76 -6.77 9.74 2.71
C PRO A 76 -5.27 9.57 2.94
N VAL A 77 -4.62 8.89 2.02
CA VAL A 77 -3.16 8.69 1.98
C VAL A 77 -2.61 9.52 0.84
N GLY A 78 -1.40 10.05 1.01
CA GLY A 78 -0.68 10.77 -0.02
C GLY A 78 -0.28 9.88 -1.20
N GLU A 79 0.45 10.45 -2.13
CA GLU A 79 0.92 9.74 -3.31
C GLU A 79 1.86 8.57 -2.94
N TYR A 80 2.61 8.74 -1.84
CA TYR A 80 3.50 7.73 -1.29
C TYR A 80 3.23 7.50 0.19
N HIS A 81 2.89 6.28 0.53
CA HIS A 81 2.76 5.81 1.91
C HIS A 81 4.11 5.29 2.38
N VAL A 82 4.72 5.99 3.31
CA VAL A 82 6.03 5.69 3.88
C VAL A 82 5.85 5.10 5.27
N GLY A 83 6.23 3.85 5.42
CA GLY A 83 6.15 3.12 6.69
C GLY A 83 7.53 2.79 7.23
N VAL A 84 7.74 3.03 8.53
CA VAL A 84 9.00 2.76 9.22
C VAL A 84 8.82 1.65 10.25
N CYS A 85 9.55 0.56 10.10
CA CYS A 85 9.56 -0.51 11.08
C CYS A 85 10.42 -0.14 12.29
N THR A 86 9.81 -0.17 13.49
CA THR A 86 10.51 0.08 14.76
C THR A 86 10.48 -1.13 15.70
N ASN A 87 10.05 -2.29 15.20
CA ASN A 87 10.03 -3.53 15.98
C ASN A 87 11.43 -4.00 16.33
N THR A 88 11.53 -4.85 17.32
CA THR A 88 12.73 -5.21 18.08
C THR A 88 14.06 -5.03 17.34
N VAL A 89 14.30 -5.72 16.23
CA VAL A 89 15.59 -5.67 15.53
C VAL A 89 15.77 -4.32 14.81
N CYS A 90 14.76 -3.83 14.10
CA CYS A 90 14.82 -2.52 13.46
C CYS A 90 14.97 -1.40 14.50
N GLY A 91 14.23 -1.47 15.62
CA GLY A 91 14.35 -0.51 16.72
C GLY A 91 15.75 -0.44 17.31
N VAL A 92 16.37 -1.61 17.59
CA VAL A 92 17.75 -1.68 18.12
C VAL A 92 18.78 -1.12 17.11
N LEU A 93 18.56 -1.35 15.81
CA LEU A 93 19.48 -0.93 14.74
C LEU A 93 19.21 0.48 14.22
N GLY A 94 18.28 1.24 14.83
CA GLY A 94 18.07 2.65 14.49
C GLY A 94 16.70 3.00 13.87
N GLY A 95 15.75 2.06 13.79
CA GLY A 95 14.41 2.31 13.27
C GLY A 95 13.67 3.45 13.99
N ASN A 96 13.80 3.51 15.33
CA ASN A 96 13.24 4.62 16.12
C ASN A 96 13.87 5.98 15.77
N GLN A 97 15.18 6.00 15.47
CA GLN A 97 15.88 7.23 15.07
C GLN A 97 15.42 7.67 13.67
N ILE A 98 15.22 6.70 12.75
CA ILE A 98 14.67 6.98 11.41
C ILE A 98 13.28 7.61 11.52
N LEU A 99 12.39 7.03 12.32
CA LEU A 99 11.03 7.54 12.50
C LEU A 99 11.04 8.96 13.10
N ALA A 100 11.82 9.19 14.16
CA ALA A 100 11.95 10.50 14.78
C ALA A 100 12.50 11.56 13.79
N GLU A 101 13.52 11.20 13.01
CA GLU A 101 14.08 12.08 11.99
C GLU A 101 13.05 12.44 10.90
N LEU A 102 12.24 11.46 10.46
CA LEU A 102 11.21 11.72 9.45
C LEU A 102 10.05 12.56 10.00
N HIS A 103 9.65 12.40 11.27
CA HIS A 103 8.68 13.28 11.91
C HIS A 103 9.14 14.74 11.88
N GLU A 104 10.39 14.98 12.27
CA GLU A 104 10.97 16.34 12.28
C GLU A 104 11.12 16.88 10.85
N HIS A 105 11.67 16.07 9.94
CA HIS A 105 11.97 16.49 8.58
C HIS A 105 10.72 16.78 7.73
N LEU A 106 9.70 15.95 7.86
CA LEU A 106 8.45 16.09 7.10
C LEU A 106 7.44 17.02 7.77
N GLY A 107 7.59 17.27 9.09
CA GLY A 107 6.68 18.07 9.88
C GLY A 107 5.30 17.43 10.07
N VAL A 108 5.24 16.09 10.09
CA VAL A 108 4.00 15.31 10.26
C VAL A 108 4.17 14.24 11.34
N GLY A 109 3.06 13.87 11.98
CA GLY A 109 2.98 12.76 12.92
C GLY A 109 2.69 11.43 12.24
N ASP A 110 2.47 10.37 13.08
CA ASP A 110 2.03 9.07 12.58
C ASP A 110 0.64 9.18 11.93
N ASP A 111 0.43 8.48 10.83
CA ASP A 111 -0.80 8.49 10.02
C ASP A 111 -1.16 9.88 9.45
N GLU A 112 -0.21 10.79 9.39
CA GLU A 112 -0.40 12.10 8.79
C GLU A 112 0.25 12.22 7.42
N THR A 113 -0.28 13.14 6.61
CA THR A 113 0.19 13.41 5.25
C THR A 113 0.79 14.82 5.18
N THR A 114 1.90 14.95 4.48
CA THR A 114 2.54 16.25 4.23
C THR A 114 1.56 17.20 3.51
N PRO A 115 1.66 18.54 3.77
CA PRO A 115 0.73 19.52 3.22
C PRO A 115 0.66 19.53 1.67
N ASP A 116 1.73 19.07 1.01
CA ASP A 116 1.78 18.90 -0.45
C ASP A 116 1.04 17.65 -0.97
N GLY A 117 0.49 16.82 -0.06
CA GLY A 117 -0.23 15.59 -0.41
C GLY A 117 0.67 14.47 -0.94
N ARG A 118 1.99 14.61 -0.83
CA ARG A 118 2.92 13.67 -1.45
C ARG A 118 3.23 12.48 -0.56
N VAL A 119 3.53 12.68 0.71
CA VAL A 119 4.02 11.64 1.62
C VAL A 119 3.11 11.51 2.83
N SER A 120 2.65 10.30 3.10
CA SER A 120 2.06 9.93 4.39
C SER A 120 3.06 9.10 5.19
N LEU A 121 3.25 9.43 6.46
CA LEU A 121 4.18 8.72 7.35
C LEU A 121 3.41 7.82 8.30
N GLU A 122 3.88 6.59 8.48
CA GLU A 122 3.29 5.62 9.41
C GLU A 122 4.38 4.85 10.15
N HIS A 123 4.16 4.64 11.44
CA HIS A 123 4.86 3.63 12.20
C HIS A 123 4.33 2.24 11.82
N LEU A 124 5.19 1.37 11.33
CA LEU A 124 4.79 0.00 10.95
C LEU A 124 5.22 -1.04 11.99
N GLU A 125 4.37 -2.05 12.13
CA GLU A 125 4.74 -3.29 12.78
C GLU A 125 5.76 -4.09 11.94
N CYS A 126 6.27 -5.19 12.49
CA CYS A 126 7.35 -5.97 11.87
C CYS A 126 6.97 -6.50 10.47
N ASN A 127 7.77 -6.13 9.47
CA ASN A 127 7.62 -6.58 8.08
C ASN A 127 8.38 -7.89 7.78
N ALA A 128 8.80 -8.63 8.82
CA ALA A 128 9.54 -9.90 8.73
C ALA A 128 10.83 -9.85 7.90
N ALA A 129 11.43 -8.67 7.72
CA ALA A 129 12.67 -8.45 6.96
C ALA A 129 13.88 -8.13 7.86
N CYS A 130 13.95 -8.74 9.04
CA CYS A 130 14.93 -8.42 10.09
C CYS A 130 16.39 -8.63 9.67
N VAL A 131 16.64 -9.49 8.67
CA VAL A 131 17.98 -9.70 8.10
C VAL A 131 18.53 -8.44 7.43
N TYR A 132 17.64 -7.56 6.99
CA TYR A 132 17.96 -6.32 6.29
C TYR A 132 17.65 -5.06 7.10
N ALA A 133 17.50 -5.21 8.42
CA ALA A 133 17.15 -4.11 9.31
C ALA A 133 18.23 -3.00 9.35
N PRO A 134 17.85 -1.72 9.54
CA PRO A 134 16.49 -1.19 9.63
C PRO A 134 15.77 -1.16 8.28
N VAL A 135 14.45 -1.42 8.29
CA VAL A 135 13.64 -1.52 7.08
C VAL A 135 12.55 -0.44 7.06
N MET A 136 12.39 0.16 5.92
CA MET A 136 11.23 0.99 5.57
C MET A 136 10.45 0.35 4.43
N MET A 137 9.20 0.74 4.28
CA MET A 137 8.39 0.42 3.10
C MET A 137 7.83 1.70 2.49
N VAL A 138 7.79 1.74 1.16
CA VAL A 138 7.04 2.77 0.44
C VAL A 138 6.07 2.06 -0.49
N ASN A 139 4.78 2.31 -0.30
CA ASN A 139 3.69 1.66 -1.06
C ASN A 139 3.84 0.12 -1.09
N TRP A 140 4.27 -0.46 0.04
CA TRP A 140 4.52 -1.89 0.30
C TRP A 140 5.78 -2.46 -0.36
N GLU A 141 6.62 -1.62 -0.98
CA GLU A 141 7.92 -2.03 -1.50
C GLU A 141 9.03 -1.76 -0.48
N PHE A 142 10.03 -2.65 -0.43
CA PHE A 142 11.06 -2.66 0.59
C PHE A 142 12.23 -1.72 0.30
N PHE A 143 12.65 -1.01 1.36
CA PHE A 143 13.90 -0.25 1.43
C PHE A 143 14.69 -0.75 2.63
N ASP A 144 15.78 -1.46 2.36
CA ASP A 144 16.57 -2.21 3.33
C ASP A 144 17.78 -1.41 3.82
N ASN A 145 18.30 -1.79 5.03
CA ASN A 145 19.51 -1.21 5.62
C ASN A 145 19.49 0.33 5.69
N MET A 146 18.34 0.87 6.05
CA MET A 146 18.10 2.30 6.06
C MET A 146 18.82 2.99 7.21
N THR A 147 19.22 4.23 6.96
CA THR A 147 19.76 5.17 7.97
C THR A 147 18.89 6.42 8.01
N PRO A 148 18.95 7.26 9.07
CA PRO A 148 18.24 8.54 9.07
C PRO A 148 18.53 9.39 7.83
N GLN A 149 19.77 9.42 7.37
CA GLN A 149 20.19 10.20 6.20
C GLN A 149 19.62 9.65 4.90
N SER A 150 19.64 8.31 4.71
CA SER A 150 19.05 7.69 3.51
C SER A 150 17.53 7.79 3.51
N ALA A 151 16.88 7.76 4.68
CA ALA A 151 15.45 7.94 4.83
C ALA A 151 15.01 9.37 4.45
N ARG A 152 15.73 10.41 4.93
CA ARG A 152 15.50 11.80 4.48
C ARG A 152 15.64 11.94 2.99
N LYS A 153 16.76 11.45 2.44
CA LYS A 153 16.99 11.52 0.99
C LYS A 153 15.87 10.83 0.21
N LEU A 154 15.42 9.66 0.65
CA LEU A 154 14.33 8.94 0.02
C LEU A 154 13.04 9.79 0.00
N THR A 155 12.65 10.37 1.14
CA THR A 155 11.45 11.19 1.22
C THR A 155 11.57 12.50 0.43
N ASP A 156 12.75 13.10 0.36
CA ASP A 156 13.02 14.27 -0.49
C ASP A 156 12.89 13.92 -1.97
N ASP A 157 13.42 12.78 -2.41
CA ASP A 157 13.30 12.31 -3.79
C ASP A 157 11.83 12.05 -4.16
N LEU A 158 11.05 11.42 -3.25
CA LEU A 158 9.61 11.19 -3.45
C LEU A 158 8.84 12.50 -3.60
N ARG A 159 9.11 13.49 -2.73
CA ARG A 159 8.47 14.80 -2.80
C ARG A 159 8.86 15.59 -4.03
N ALA A 160 10.09 15.46 -4.49
CA ALA A 160 10.58 16.07 -5.72
C ALA A 160 10.03 15.39 -7.00
N GLY A 161 9.38 14.22 -6.88
CA GLY A 161 8.92 13.43 -8.02
C GLY A 161 10.04 12.67 -8.74
N ASN A 162 11.18 12.51 -8.08
CA ASN A 162 12.28 11.71 -8.62
C ASN A 162 11.91 10.22 -8.61
N GLN A 163 12.35 9.51 -9.65
CA GLN A 163 12.17 8.06 -9.68
C GLN A 163 13.06 7.38 -8.63
N VAL A 164 12.45 6.55 -7.80
CA VAL A 164 13.14 5.75 -6.78
C VAL A 164 12.96 4.28 -7.10
N THR A 165 13.98 3.49 -6.76
CA THR A 165 13.97 2.03 -6.95
C THR A 165 14.00 1.36 -5.58
N PRO A 166 13.04 0.47 -5.27
CA PRO A 166 13.08 -0.37 -4.08
C PRO A 166 14.34 -1.23 -4.05
N THR A 167 14.80 -1.60 -2.87
CA THR A 167 15.97 -2.50 -2.72
C THR A 167 15.66 -3.93 -3.16
N ARG A 168 14.38 -4.30 -3.11
CA ARG A 168 13.84 -5.59 -3.55
C ARG A 168 12.50 -5.36 -4.25
N GLY A 169 12.15 -6.22 -5.19
CA GLY A 169 10.87 -6.14 -5.89
C GLY A 169 10.97 -5.54 -7.29
N PRO A 170 10.00 -4.71 -7.69
CA PRO A 170 9.96 -4.13 -9.04
C PRO A 170 11.06 -3.11 -9.26
N GLY A 171 11.45 -2.93 -10.52
CA GLY A 171 12.50 -1.99 -10.90
C GLY A 171 12.13 -0.51 -10.76
N ARG A 172 10.86 -0.21 -10.45
CA ARG A 172 10.38 1.15 -10.15
C ARG A 172 9.34 1.12 -9.02
N LEU A 173 9.30 2.19 -8.26
CA LEU A 173 8.23 2.44 -7.31
C LEU A 173 7.01 2.99 -8.06
N VAL A 174 5.83 2.49 -7.73
CA VAL A 174 4.54 2.99 -8.22
C VAL A 174 3.87 3.85 -7.15
N THR A 175 2.91 4.69 -7.54
CA THR A 175 2.12 5.49 -6.59
C THR A 175 1.23 4.62 -5.72
N TRP A 176 0.73 5.17 -4.61
CA TRP A 176 -0.18 4.47 -3.69
C TRP A 176 -1.42 3.88 -4.39
N ARG A 177 -2.04 4.66 -5.26
CA ARG A 177 -3.23 4.23 -6.01
C ARG A 177 -2.90 3.15 -7.04
N GLU A 178 -1.76 3.27 -7.73
CA GLU A 178 -1.29 2.23 -8.65
C GLU A 178 -0.96 0.93 -7.91
N ALA A 179 -0.31 1.01 -6.74
CA ALA A 179 -0.04 -0.16 -5.90
C ALA A 179 -1.34 -0.85 -5.47
N ALA A 180 -2.35 -0.09 -5.04
CA ALA A 180 -3.66 -0.63 -4.71
C ALA A 180 -4.33 -1.30 -5.92
N ARG A 181 -4.24 -0.71 -7.12
CA ARG A 181 -4.79 -1.31 -8.34
C ARG A 181 -4.09 -2.62 -8.74
N ILE A 182 -2.77 -2.67 -8.58
CA ILE A 182 -1.99 -3.91 -8.80
C ILE A 182 -2.43 -5.00 -7.81
N LEU A 183 -2.64 -4.65 -6.54
CA LEU A 183 -3.11 -5.56 -5.49
C LEU A 183 -4.58 -6.01 -5.70
N ALA A 184 -5.37 -5.21 -6.40
CA ALA A 184 -6.71 -5.60 -6.85
C ALA A 184 -6.69 -6.66 -7.97
N GLY A 185 -5.52 -6.92 -8.58
CA GLY A 185 -5.34 -7.91 -9.64
C GLY A 185 -5.13 -7.33 -11.05
N PHE A 186 -5.12 -6.00 -11.19
CA PHE A 186 -4.86 -5.31 -12.46
C PHE A 186 -3.37 -4.97 -12.57
N ASN A 187 -2.58 -5.98 -12.94
CA ASN A 187 -1.13 -5.83 -13.06
C ASN A 187 -0.75 -4.96 -14.26
N ASP A 188 0.25 -4.12 -14.08
CA ASP A 188 1.03 -3.64 -15.20
C ASP A 188 2.11 -4.68 -15.58
N ASP A 189 2.64 -4.60 -16.80
CA ASP A 189 3.68 -5.54 -17.29
C ASP A 189 4.98 -5.46 -16.46
N GLN A 190 5.18 -4.41 -15.68
CA GLN A 190 6.39 -4.20 -14.87
C GLN A 190 6.26 -4.84 -13.49
N ALA A 191 5.07 -4.90 -12.90
CA ALA A 191 4.81 -5.60 -11.64
C ALA A 191 5.08 -7.11 -11.76
N LEU A 192 5.02 -7.66 -12.98
CA LEU A 192 5.31 -9.06 -13.27
C LEU A 192 6.82 -9.38 -13.37
N ARG A 193 7.68 -8.37 -13.36
CA ARG A 193 9.14 -8.51 -13.59
C ARG A 193 9.98 -8.52 -12.32
N SER A 194 9.40 -8.70 -11.13
CA SER A 194 10.16 -8.83 -9.90
C SER A 194 11.03 -10.10 -9.91
N GLU A 195 12.24 -10.01 -9.37
CA GLU A 195 13.18 -11.14 -9.29
C GLU A 195 12.60 -12.35 -8.55
N GLU A 196 11.79 -12.15 -7.53
CA GLU A 196 11.14 -13.24 -6.79
C GLU A 196 10.21 -14.08 -7.66
N ARG A 197 9.56 -13.49 -8.66
CA ARG A 197 8.76 -14.25 -9.63
C ARG A 197 9.62 -15.01 -10.64
N ARG A 198 10.84 -14.56 -10.90
CA ARG A 198 11.80 -15.31 -11.75
C ARG A 198 12.27 -16.57 -11.03
N VAL A 199 12.64 -16.45 -9.75
CA VAL A 199 13.04 -17.61 -8.92
C VAL A 199 11.93 -18.66 -8.84
N GLY A 200 10.67 -18.25 -8.66
CA GLY A 200 9.52 -19.17 -8.63
C GLY A 200 9.26 -19.91 -9.95
N LYS A 201 9.72 -19.39 -11.09
CA LYS A 201 9.63 -20.09 -12.40
C LYS A 201 10.76 -21.12 -12.59
N GLU A 202 11.91 -20.89 -11.98
CA GLU A 202 13.04 -21.82 -12.06
C GLU A 202 12.89 -23.04 -11.14
N CYS A 203 12.03 -22.96 -10.13
CA CYS A 203 11.71 -24.07 -9.21
C CYS A 203 10.59 -25.01 -9.69
N ARG A 204 10.09 -24.90 -10.92
CA ARG A 204 9.15 -25.88 -11.50
C ARG A 204 9.93 -26.96 -12.22
N PRO A 205 9.78 -28.25 -11.81
CA PRO A 205 10.36 -29.38 -12.48
C PRO A 205 9.79 -29.55 -13.90
#